data_dc6d1c089cac7342e3d8ec164dc0348b
#
_entry.id   dc6d1c089cac7342e3d8ec164dc0348b
#
_cell.length_a   1.000
_cell.length_b   1.000
_cell.length_c   1.000
_cell.angle_alpha   90.00
_cell.angle_beta   90.00
_cell.angle_gamma   90.00
#
_symmetry.space_group_name_H-M   'P 1'
#
loop_
_entity.id
_entity.type
_entity.pdbx_description
1 polymer ?
#
loop_
_entity_poly.entity_id
_entity_poly.type
_entity_poly.pdbx_seq_one_letter_code
_entity_poly.pdbx_strand_id
1 'polypeptide(L)'
;EITTRLVGSEMCIRDRDDSLFLQGNVIAIGWKEMGDLSVLAPDRESFRDKYLAVFPDAKKGSVVTSSGMLFRFVHEMQIGDYVVFPSKTDRMVNIGVVESEYQYSPDAIEYKQQRSVKWIKHLPRMSFSQGALYEIGSFMSLFTVKNYADEFLSALDKGFKKSLPEEDESVGATAEEIIENTKDFILKEISRQLKGYDLEEFVADLLQAIGYRTTVSPHGGDSGIDITAYKDELPPRILVQVKSQDGDIKETTIQSLKGAMREGDYGLFVTLSNYTKNAKKYLESTPIIRGINGTELVELVLKYYGQLSEKYRKMIPLKMVYIPVTLDTDSN
;
A
#
# COMPACT_ATOMS: atom_id res chain seq x y z
N GLU A 1 29.77 -10.44 -0.71
CA GLU A 1 28.53 -9.66 -0.40
C GLU A 1 27.72 -10.45 0.60
N ILE A 2 27.51 -9.92 1.79
CA ILE A 2 26.65 -10.55 2.80
C ILE A 2 25.22 -10.21 2.42
N THR A 3 24.50 -11.18 1.90
CA THR A 3 23.08 -10.99 1.54
C THR A 3 22.25 -11.19 2.80
N THR A 4 21.79 -10.09 3.43
CA THR A 4 20.85 -10.16 4.54
C THR A 4 19.44 -10.36 3.98
N ARG A 5 18.83 -11.50 4.22
CA ARG A 5 17.44 -11.79 3.82
C ARG A 5 16.56 -11.86 5.05
N LEU A 6 15.40 -11.24 4.96
CA LEU A 6 14.47 -11.12 6.07
C LEU A 6 13.26 -12.01 5.87
N VAL A 7 12.90 -12.74 6.92
CA VAL A 7 11.62 -13.41 7.04
C VAL A 7 10.75 -12.59 7.97
N GLY A 8 9.88 -11.77 7.40
CA GLY A 8 8.84 -11.08 8.14
C GLY A 8 7.53 -11.85 7.97
N SER A 9 6.90 -12.28 9.05
CA SER A 9 5.66 -13.04 8.98
C SER A 9 4.46 -12.18 9.29
N GLU A 10 4.01 -11.39 8.30
CA GLU A 10 2.69 -10.74 8.39
C GLU A 10 1.51 -11.71 8.15
N MET A 11 1.76 -12.92 7.63
CA MET A 11 0.73 -13.96 7.54
C MET A 11 0.48 -14.68 8.88
N CYS A 12 1.21 -14.36 9.92
CA CYS A 12 0.99 -14.90 11.26
C CYS A 12 -0.09 -14.10 11.98
N ILE A 13 -1.35 -14.34 11.65
CA ILE A 13 -2.52 -13.79 12.36
C ILE A 13 -2.72 -14.45 13.73
N ARG A 14 -1.86 -15.40 14.15
CA ARG A 14 -2.01 -16.15 15.40
C ARG A 14 -0.75 -16.12 16.24
N ASP A 15 -0.88 -15.79 17.50
CA ASP A 15 0.15 -15.74 18.57
C ASP A 15 0.94 -17.05 18.81
N ARG A 16 0.74 -18.09 17.98
CA ARG A 16 1.37 -19.42 18.10
C ARG A 16 2.64 -19.58 17.29
N ASP A 17 2.94 -18.68 16.41
CA ASP A 17 3.98 -18.90 15.38
C ASP A 17 5.37 -18.54 15.89
N ASP A 18 5.48 -17.59 16.83
CA ASP A 18 6.74 -17.24 17.48
C ASP A 18 7.40 -18.45 18.17
N SER A 19 6.58 -19.33 18.77
CA SER A 19 7.11 -20.53 19.42
C SER A 19 7.69 -21.51 18.41
N LEU A 20 7.08 -21.68 17.25
CA LEU A 20 7.61 -22.53 16.17
C LEU A 20 8.97 -22.00 15.72
N PHE A 21 9.08 -20.71 15.46
CA PHE A 21 10.30 -20.11 14.94
C PHE A 21 11.41 -20.08 15.97
N LEU A 22 11.14 -19.57 17.17
CA LEU A 22 12.16 -19.35 18.19
C LEU A 22 12.51 -20.63 18.96
N GLN A 23 11.52 -21.44 19.35
CA GLN A 23 11.78 -22.70 20.10
C GLN A 23 12.10 -23.84 19.14
N GLY A 24 11.47 -23.88 17.98
CA GLY A 24 11.75 -24.87 16.94
C GLY A 24 13.06 -24.64 16.17
N ASN A 25 13.68 -23.46 16.33
CA ASN A 25 14.86 -23.06 15.59
C ASN A 25 14.66 -23.18 14.06
N VAL A 26 13.51 -22.71 13.58
CA VAL A 26 13.17 -22.74 12.15
C VAL A 26 12.66 -21.38 11.69
N ILE A 27 12.78 -21.14 10.40
CA ILE A 27 11.98 -20.17 9.67
C ILE A 27 11.10 -20.91 8.69
N ALA A 28 9.90 -20.40 8.49
CA ALA A 28 8.93 -21.06 7.64
C ALA A 28 8.07 -20.05 6.90
N ILE A 29 7.53 -20.47 5.77
CA ILE A 29 6.56 -19.70 5.01
C ILE A 29 5.28 -20.51 4.82
N GLY A 30 4.17 -19.82 4.57
CA GLY A 30 2.86 -20.43 4.35
C GLY A 30 2.76 -21.24 3.05
N TRP A 31 1.54 -21.27 2.49
CA TRP A 31 1.18 -22.02 1.27
C TRP A 31 1.33 -23.54 1.42
N LYS A 32 0.74 -24.09 2.46
CA LYS A 32 0.73 -25.55 2.71
C LYS A 32 0.11 -26.35 1.57
N GLU A 33 -0.81 -25.74 0.82
CA GLU A 33 -1.52 -26.32 -0.32
C GLU A 33 -0.59 -26.59 -1.52
N MET A 34 0.55 -25.91 -1.57
CA MET A 34 1.53 -26.08 -2.65
C MET A 34 2.23 -27.44 -2.61
N GLY A 35 2.19 -28.14 -1.46
CA GLY A 35 2.90 -29.41 -1.25
C GLY A 35 4.41 -29.21 -1.17
N ASP A 36 5.16 -30.29 -1.42
CA ASP A 36 6.63 -30.26 -1.45
C ASP A 36 7.12 -29.49 -2.70
N LEU A 37 7.85 -28.42 -2.46
CA LEU A 37 8.36 -27.54 -3.52
C LEU A 37 9.73 -28.00 -4.06
N SER A 38 10.40 -28.96 -3.41
CA SER A 38 11.68 -29.50 -3.87
C SER A 38 11.57 -30.27 -5.18
N VAL A 39 10.35 -30.72 -5.51
CA VAL A 39 10.09 -31.50 -6.75
C VAL A 39 9.91 -30.59 -7.98
N LEU A 40 9.83 -29.28 -7.81
CA LEU A 40 9.70 -28.33 -8.91
C LEU A 40 11.05 -28.03 -9.56
N ALA A 41 11.04 -27.76 -10.86
CA ALA A 41 12.23 -27.29 -11.54
C ALA A 41 12.73 -25.95 -10.91
N PRO A 42 14.06 -25.72 -10.87
CA PRO A 42 14.65 -24.55 -10.20
C PRO A 42 14.53 -23.29 -11.06
N ASP A 43 13.32 -22.96 -11.51
CA ASP A 43 13.01 -21.79 -12.28
C ASP A 43 11.70 -21.14 -11.79
N ARG A 44 11.57 -19.84 -12.00
CA ARG A 44 10.43 -19.04 -11.53
C ARG A 44 9.12 -19.37 -12.24
N GLU A 45 9.19 -19.91 -13.45
CA GLU A 45 8.02 -20.26 -14.26
C GLU A 45 7.31 -21.49 -13.67
N SER A 46 8.06 -22.52 -13.33
CA SER A 46 7.55 -23.74 -12.65
C SER A 46 6.82 -23.41 -11.34
N PHE A 47 7.36 -22.49 -10.55
CA PHE A 47 6.71 -22.02 -9.31
C PHE A 47 5.44 -21.24 -9.58
N ARG A 48 5.43 -20.40 -10.61
CA ARG A 48 4.25 -19.63 -11.01
C ARG A 48 3.14 -20.54 -11.52
N ASP A 49 3.46 -21.50 -12.37
CA ASP A 49 2.49 -22.43 -12.95
C ASP A 49 1.89 -23.33 -11.88
N LYS A 50 2.73 -23.85 -10.96
CA LYS A 50 2.25 -24.60 -9.80
C LYS A 50 1.34 -23.75 -8.93
N TYR A 51 1.69 -22.47 -8.68
CA TYR A 51 0.87 -21.56 -7.88
C TYR A 51 -0.50 -21.34 -8.52
N LEU A 52 -0.55 -21.10 -9.85
CA LEU A 52 -1.81 -20.95 -10.60
C LEU A 52 -2.65 -22.22 -10.61
N ALA A 53 -2.03 -23.39 -10.68
CA ALA A 53 -2.73 -24.66 -10.61
C ALA A 53 -3.41 -24.90 -9.25
N VAL A 54 -2.79 -24.42 -8.16
CA VAL A 54 -3.33 -24.53 -6.80
C VAL A 54 -4.32 -23.42 -6.49
N PHE A 55 -4.08 -22.18 -6.99
CA PHE A 55 -4.89 -21.00 -6.74
C PHE A 55 -5.36 -20.35 -8.07
N PRO A 56 -6.29 -20.97 -8.79
CA PRO A 56 -6.68 -20.51 -10.14
C PRO A 56 -7.32 -19.11 -10.16
N ASP A 57 -7.97 -18.71 -9.06
CA ASP A 57 -8.62 -17.40 -8.92
C ASP A 57 -7.70 -16.31 -8.39
N ALA A 58 -6.39 -16.58 -8.24
CA ALA A 58 -5.46 -15.62 -7.70
C ALA A 58 -5.24 -14.42 -8.66
N LYS A 59 -5.20 -13.21 -8.10
CA LYS A 59 -4.93 -12.00 -8.87
C LYS A 59 -3.50 -12.04 -9.45
N LYS A 60 -3.32 -11.56 -10.70
CA LYS A 60 -2.01 -11.58 -11.39
C LYS A 60 -0.84 -11.04 -10.55
N GLY A 61 -1.04 -9.94 -9.82
CA GLY A 61 -0.01 -9.38 -8.94
C GLY A 61 0.35 -10.32 -7.77
N SER A 62 -0.64 -10.95 -7.15
CA SER A 62 -0.44 -11.94 -6.08
C SER A 62 0.33 -13.16 -6.59
N VAL A 63 0.00 -13.65 -7.79
CA VAL A 63 0.71 -14.78 -8.41
C VAL A 63 2.21 -14.51 -8.51
N VAL A 64 2.59 -13.36 -9.09
CA VAL A 64 4.00 -12.99 -9.28
C VAL A 64 4.73 -12.85 -7.94
N THR A 65 4.10 -12.17 -6.99
CA THR A 65 4.70 -11.92 -5.67
C THR A 65 4.86 -13.20 -4.87
N SER A 66 3.80 -14.00 -4.75
CA SER A 66 3.79 -15.22 -3.92
C SER A 66 4.67 -16.32 -4.51
N SER A 67 4.57 -16.60 -5.82
CA SER A 67 5.44 -17.58 -6.47
C SER A 67 6.92 -17.17 -6.41
N GLY A 68 7.20 -15.86 -6.55
CA GLY A 68 8.54 -15.31 -6.38
C GLY A 68 9.10 -15.43 -4.96
N MET A 69 8.26 -15.28 -3.92
CA MET A 69 8.66 -15.54 -2.52
C MET A 69 8.97 -17.02 -2.29
N LEU A 70 8.10 -17.92 -2.76
CA LEU A 70 8.32 -19.37 -2.67
C LEU A 70 9.62 -19.79 -3.36
N PHE A 71 9.86 -19.31 -4.58
CA PHE A 71 11.10 -19.59 -5.32
C PHE A 71 12.34 -19.09 -4.56
N ARG A 72 12.32 -17.86 -4.04
CA ARG A 72 13.43 -17.31 -3.24
C ARG A 72 13.70 -18.13 -1.99
N PHE A 73 12.66 -18.54 -1.28
CA PHE A 73 12.79 -19.36 -0.07
C PHE A 73 13.42 -20.72 -0.35
N VAL A 74 13.07 -21.35 -1.47
CA VAL A 74 13.57 -22.69 -1.83
C VAL A 74 14.96 -22.63 -2.46
N HIS A 75 15.20 -21.73 -3.43
CA HIS A 75 16.38 -21.79 -4.29
C HIS A 75 17.38 -20.64 -4.12
N GLU A 76 16.92 -19.43 -3.70
CA GLU A 76 17.84 -18.30 -3.61
C GLU A 76 18.40 -18.11 -2.19
N MET A 77 17.67 -18.50 -1.16
CA MET A 77 18.15 -18.47 0.22
C MET A 77 19.21 -19.56 0.42
N GLN A 78 20.35 -19.21 1.03
CA GLN A 78 21.49 -20.09 1.20
C GLN A 78 21.81 -20.33 2.68
N ILE A 79 22.49 -21.45 2.97
CA ILE A 79 23.10 -21.68 4.28
C ILE A 79 24.11 -20.57 4.55
N GLY A 80 24.05 -19.96 5.72
CA GLY A 80 24.88 -18.81 6.09
C GLY A 80 24.21 -17.43 5.87
N ASP A 81 23.06 -17.37 5.19
CA ASP A 81 22.29 -16.12 5.09
C ASP A 81 21.81 -15.70 6.48
N TYR A 82 21.85 -14.41 6.76
CA TYR A 82 21.27 -13.84 7.96
C TYR A 82 19.77 -13.65 7.80
N VAL A 83 19.03 -13.92 8.87
CA VAL A 83 17.60 -13.64 8.95
C VAL A 83 17.30 -12.75 10.15
N VAL A 84 16.36 -11.84 9.99
CA VAL A 84 15.87 -10.99 11.06
C VAL A 84 14.37 -11.24 11.21
N PHE A 85 13.94 -11.65 12.40
CA PHE A 85 12.56 -11.97 12.72
C PHE A 85 12.05 -11.04 13.85
N PRO A 86 11.15 -10.09 13.55
CA PRO A 86 10.50 -9.28 14.57
C PRO A 86 9.36 -10.05 15.23
N SER A 87 9.60 -10.55 16.44
CA SER A 87 8.57 -11.21 17.25
C SER A 87 7.50 -10.20 17.68
N LYS A 88 6.24 -10.62 17.55
CA LYS A 88 5.08 -9.85 18.01
C LYS A 88 4.77 -10.11 19.49
N THR A 89 5.10 -11.30 19.97
CA THR A 89 4.75 -11.77 21.32
C THR A 89 5.59 -11.08 22.40
N ASP A 90 6.91 -11.06 22.25
CA ASP A 90 7.83 -10.48 23.23
C ASP A 90 8.40 -9.12 22.82
N ARG A 91 8.07 -8.66 21.61
CA ARG A 91 8.56 -7.40 21.01
C ARG A 91 10.08 -7.34 20.88
N MET A 92 10.70 -8.48 20.66
CA MET A 92 12.12 -8.59 20.39
C MET A 92 12.38 -8.65 18.88
N VAL A 93 13.56 -8.25 18.47
CA VAL A 93 14.11 -8.50 17.14
C VAL A 93 15.11 -9.63 17.27
N ASN A 94 14.85 -10.71 16.56
CA ASN A 94 15.65 -11.92 16.60
C ASN A 94 16.51 -11.99 15.34
N ILE A 95 17.81 -12.14 15.49
CA ILE A 95 18.76 -12.27 14.39
C ILE A 95 19.36 -13.67 14.43
N GLY A 96 19.28 -14.38 13.32
CA GLY A 96 19.78 -15.75 13.17
C GLY A 96 20.52 -15.96 11.87
N VAL A 97 21.05 -17.16 11.72
CA VAL A 97 21.72 -17.64 10.50
C VAL A 97 21.04 -18.91 10.04
N VAL A 98 20.78 -19.00 8.74
CA VAL A 98 20.23 -20.21 8.09
C VAL A 98 21.26 -21.33 8.17
N GLU A 99 20.83 -22.48 8.71
CA GLU A 99 21.70 -23.67 8.89
C GLU A 99 21.34 -24.83 7.97
N SER A 100 20.17 -24.81 7.31
CA SER A 100 19.78 -25.91 6.42
C SER A 100 19.34 -25.43 5.04
N GLU A 101 19.39 -26.34 4.08
CA GLU A 101 18.63 -26.23 2.85
C GLU A 101 17.12 -26.25 3.13
N TYR A 102 16.32 -25.99 2.10
CA TYR A 102 14.87 -26.11 2.17
C TYR A 102 14.44 -27.51 2.61
N GLN A 103 13.44 -27.57 3.48
CA GLN A 103 12.87 -28.80 4.01
C GLN A 103 11.33 -28.72 3.94
N TYR A 104 10.72 -29.79 3.45
CA TYR A 104 9.28 -29.97 3.51
C TYR A 104 8.91 -30.81 4.74
N SER A 105 8.09 -30.27 5.64
CA SER A 105 7.59 -30.94 6.83
C SER A 105 6.15 -31.38 6.62
N PRO A 106 5.88 -32.63 6.21
CA PRO A 106 4.53 -33.11 5.91
C PRO A 106 3.61 -33.11 7.14
N ASP A 107 4.18 -33.33 8.32
CA ASP A 107 3.44 -33.42 9.59
C ASP A 107 3.09 -32.05 10.19
N ALA A 108 3.70 -30.97 9.71
CA ALA A 108 3.35 -29.62 10.13
C ALA A 108 1.95 -29.24 9.63
N ILE A 109 1.13 -28.65 10.53
CA ILE A 109 -0.28 -28.30 10.23
C ILE A 109 -0.35 -27.13 9.25
N GLU A 110 0.42 -26.07 9.48
CA GLU A 110 0.36 -24.82 8.69
C GLU A 110 1.66 -24.57 7.90
N TYR A 111 2.79 -24.55 8.57
CA TYR A 111 4.09 -24.13 8.01
C TYR A 111 4.91 -25.36 7.57
N LYS A 112 4.56 -25.89 6.40
CA LYS A 112 5.22 -27.09 5.85
C LYS A 112 6.53 -26.77 5.15
N GLN A 113 6.72 -25.53 4.71
CA GLN A 113 7.92 -25.06 4.01
C GLN A 113 8.88 -24.46 5.05
N GLN A 114 9.98 -25.15 5.36
CA GLN A 114 10.84 -24.80 6.50
C GLN A 114 12.33 -24.76 6.11
N ARG A 115 13.09 -24.02 6.92
CA ARG A 115 14.55 -24.08 7.01
C ARG A 115 14.98 -23.95 8.45
N SER A 116 16.03 -24.67 8.86
CA SER A 116 16.62 -24.53 10.19
C SER A 116 17.41 -23.24 10.30
N VAL A 117 17.31 -22.61 11.46
CA VAL A 117 18.00 -21.36 11.77
C VAL A 117 18.63 -21.46 13.15
N LYS A 118 19.84 -20.98 13.28
CA LYS A 118 20.48 -20.73 14.57
C LYS A 118 20.27 -19.28 14.96
N TRP A 119 19.47 -19.04 15.98
CA TRP A 119 19.27 -17.71 16.53
C TRP A 119 20.52 -17.28 17.31
N ILE A 120 21.07 -16.10 16.98
CA ILE A 120 22.32 -15.58 17.53
C ILE A 120 22.05 -14.47 18.54
N LYS A 121 21.07 -13.61 18.26
CA LYS A 121 20.76 -12.43 19.08
C LYS A 121 19.25 -12.29 19.25
N HIS A 122 18.88 -11.82 20.45
CA HIS A 122 17.56 -11.36 20.82
C HIS A 122 17.69 -9.98 21.41
N LEU A 123 17.22 -8.97 20.73
CA LEU A 123 17.39 -7.56 21.12
C LEU A 123 16.05 -6.86 21.19
N PRO A 124 15.83 -5.98 22.19
CA PRO A 124 14.61 -5.18 22.24
C PRO A 124 14.47 -4.33 20.98
N ARG A 125 13.23 -4.18 20.47
CA ARG A 125 12.96 -3.30 19.32
C ARG A 125 13.53 -1.89 19.49
N MET A 126 13.50 -1.37 20.71
CA MET A 126 14.06 -0.05 21.04
C MET A 126 15.58 0.06 20.86
N SER A 127 16.28 -1.04 20.54
CA SER A 127 17.71 -1.01 20.21
C SER A 127 17.98 -0.60 18.77
N PHE A 128 16.95 -0.53 17.94
CA PHE A 128 17.04 -0.24 16.52
C PHE A 128 16.38 1.08 16.19
N SER A 129 16.84 1.73 15.14
CA SER A 129 16.23 2.94 14.59
C SER A 129 14.80 2.67 14.13
N GLN A 130 13.98 3.71 14.08
CA GLN A 130 12.59 3.57 13.64
C GLN A 130 12.53 3.16 12.17
N GLY A 131 13.45 3.64 11.32
CA GLY A 131 13.56 3.25 9.92
C GLY A 131 13.85 1.76 9.76
N ALA A 132 14.79 1.19 10.54
CA ALA A 132 15.07 -0.24 10.56
C ALA A 132 13.82 -1.05 10.97
N LEU A 133 13.09 -0.58 11.98
CA LEU A 133 11.86 -1.22 12.45
C LEU A 133 10.72 -1.16 11.42
N TYR A 134 10.62 -0.08 10.63
CA TYR A 134 9.66 0.03 9.54
C TYR A 134 10.02 -0.91 8.39
N GLU A 135 11.29 -0.99 8.00
CA GLU A 135 11.70 -1.90 6.93
C GLU A 135 11.37 -3.36 7.27
N ILE A 136 11.59 -3.80 8.52
CA ILE A 136 11.25 -5.16 8.95
C ILE A 136 9.78 -5.37 9.28
N GLY A 137 8.98 -4.31 9.38
CA GLY A 137 7.52 -4.35 9.54
C GLY A 137 6.76 -4.50 8.22
N SER A 138 7.44 -4.81 7.10
CA SER A 138 6.83 -4.97 5.78
C SER A 138 5.79 -6.08 5.73
N PHE A 139 4.74 -5.88 4.93
CA PHE A 139 3.67 -6.86 4.68
C PHE A 139 4.11 -8.16 3.98
N MET A 140 5.36 -8.23 3.51
CA MET A 140 5.84 -9.39 2.77
C MET A 140 6.41 -10.44 3.72
N SER A 141 5.98 -11.70 3.53
CA SER A 141 6.45 -12.83 4.35
C SER A 141 7.95 -13.12 4.17
N LEU A 142 8.52 -12.74 3.04
CA LEU A 142 9.95 -12.88 2.75
C LEU A 142 10.42 -11.75 1.85
N PHE A 143 11.40 -10.97 2.29
CA PHE A 143 12.01 -9.89 1.50
C PHE A 143 13.47 -9.69 1.91
N THR A 144 14.21 -8.91 1.13
CA THR A 144 15.61 -8.59 1.44
C THR A 144 15.66 -7.22 2.09
N VAL A 145 16.28 -7.13 3.28
CA VAL A 145 16.61 -5.84 3.92
C VAL A 145 17.68 -5.16 3.08
N LYS A 146 17.45 -3.92 2.68
CA LYS A 146 18.33 -3.17 1.79
C LYS A 146 18.93 -1.94 2.46
N ASN A 147 18.09 -1.18 3.16
CA ASN A 147 18.46 0.14 3.65
C ASN A 147 19.13 0.08 5.02
N TYR A 148 18.70 -0.83 5.88
CA TYR A 148 19.16 -0.93 7.26
C TYR A 148 19.89 -2.25 7.56
N ALA A 149 20.37 -2.96 6.53
CA ALA A 149 21.11 -4.23 6.70
C ALA A 149 22.32 -4.08 7.63
N ASP A 150 23.09 -3.00 7.47
CA ASP A 150 24.28 -2.73 8.27
C ASP A 150 23.96 -2.52 9.75
N GLU A 151 22.82 -1.93 10.08
CA GLU A 151 22.37 -1.74 11.46
C GLU A 151 22.11 -3.09 12.14
N PHE A 152 21.41 -4.01 11.46
CA PHE A 152 21.16 -5.36 11.98
C PHE A 152 22.43 -6.20 12.08
N LEU A 153 23.35 -6.06 11.14
CA LEU A 153 24.65 -6.75 11.19
C LEU A 153 25.55 -6.21 12.31
N SER A 154 25.57 -4.90 12.51
CA SER A 154 26.29 -4.27 13.60
C SER A 154 25.80 -4.71 14.98
N ALA A 155 24.50 -5.05 15.07
CA ALA A 155 23.91 -5.59 16.29
C ALA A 155 24.46 -6.96 16.70
N LEU A 156 25.15 -7.67 15.81
CA LEU A 156 25.83 -8.93 16.13
C LEU A 156 27.11 -8.72 16.93
N ASP A 157 27.71 -7.53 16.88
CA ASP A 157 28.93 -7.22 17.60
C ASP A 157 28.73 -7.20 19.11
N LYS A 158 29.76 -7.59 19.87
CA LYS A 158 29.71 -7.61 21.34
C LYS A 158 29.63 -6.21 21.97
N GLY A 159 29.92 -5.17 21.20
CA GLY A 159 29.90 -3.77 21.61
C GLY A 159 28.69 -2.96 21.15
N PHE A 160 27.69 -3.58 20.55
CA PHE A 160 26.51 -2.87 20.09
C PHE A 160 25.84 -2.10 21.25
N LYS A 161 26.03 -0.80 21.23
CA LYS A 161 25.36 0.12 22.14
C LYS A 161 24.17 0.69 21.43
N LYS A 162 23.03 0.73 22.13
CA LYS A 162 21.85 1.49 21.73
C LYS A 162 22.31 2.87 21.24
N SER A 163 22.10 3.19 19.98
CA SER A 163 22.15 4.57 19.54
C SER A 163 21.07 5.31 20.33
N LEU A 164 21.48 6.29 21.14
CA LEU A 164 20.50 7.26 21.65
C LEU A 164 19.83 7.84 20.40
N PRO A 165 18.51 8.07 20.43
CA PRO A 165 17.84 8.68 19.29
C PRO A 165 18.42 10.09 19.09
N GLU A 166 19.40 10.21 18.22
CA GLU A 166 19.55 11.40 17.41
C GLU A 166 18.26 11.48 16.58
N GLU A 167 17.72 12.66 16.39
CA GLU A 167 16.52 12.87 15.61
C GLU A 167 16.62 12.05 14.31
N ASP A 168 15.81 10.99 14.24
CA ASP A 168 15.94 10.00 13.18
C ASP A 168 15.22 10.57 11.94
N GLU A 169 15.95 11.31 11.10
CA GLU A 169 15.47 11.85 9.83
C GLU A 169 14.80 10.76 8.95
N SER A 170 15.15 9.48 9.18
CA SER A 170 14.55 8.36 8.47
C SER A 170 13.07 8.15 8.81
N VAL A 171 12.61 8.59 9.99
CA VAL A 171 11.20 8.47 10.39
C VAL A 171 10.30 9.29 9.48
N GLY A 172 10.69 10.53 9.20
CA GLY A 172 9.96 11.41 8.28
C GLY A 172 9.93 10.83 6.87
N ALA A 173 11.09 10.44 6.33
CA ALA A 173 11.19 9.89 4.98
C ALA A 173 10.36 8.60 4.80
N THR A 174 10.37 7.71 5.80
CA THR A 174 9.57 6.47 5.74
C THR A 174 8.07 6.76 5.87
N ALA A 175 7.68 7.72 6.69
CA ALA A 175 6.29 8.15 6.82
C ALA A 175 5.77 8.75 5.51
N GLU A 176 6.55 9.58 4.85
CA GLU A 176 6.23 10.16 3.54
C GLU A 176 6.08 9.07 2.47
N GLU A 177 6.99 8.09 2.43
CA GLU A 177 6.90 6.97 1.49
C GLU A 177 5.61 6.15 1.70
N ILE A 178 5.21 5.89 2.93
CA ILE A 178 3.94 5.21 3.24
C ILE A 178 2.74 6.02 2.74
N ILE A 179 2.76 7.33 2.96
CA ILE A 179 1.69 8.23 2.50
C ILE A 179 1.60 8.21 0.98
N GLU A 180 2.72 8.38 0.27
CA GLU A 180 2.74 8.41 -1.19
C GLU A 180 2.32 7.06 -1.80
N ASN A 181 2.81 5.94 -1.27
CA ASN A 181 2.38 4.60 -1.68
C ASN A 181 0.87 4.38 -1.45
N THR A 182 0.32 4.95 -0.38
CA THR A 182 -1.12 4.90 -0.10
C THR A 182 -1.91 5.72 -1.11
N LYS A 183 -1.45 6.92 -1.46
CA LYS A 183 -2.07 7.76 -2.51
C LYS A 183 -2.06 7.05 -3.86
N ASP A 184 -0.94 6.47 -4.26
CA ASP A 184 -0.80 5.69 -5.48
C ASP A 184 -1.75 4.50 -5.51
N PHE A 185 -1.87 3.76 -4.41
CA PHE A 185 -2.81 2.65 -4.28
C PHE A 185 -4.25 3.11 -4.51
N ILE A 186 -4.68 4.19 -3.84
CA ILE A 186 -6.04 4.74 -3.97
C ILE A 186 -6.32 5.13 -5.43
N LEU A 187 -5.42 5.89 -6.06
CA LEU A 187 -5.59 6.35 -7.43
C LEU A 187 -5.68 5.17 -8.41
N LYS A 188 -4.85 4.15 -8.23
CA LYS A 188 -4.87 2.92 -9.04
C LYS A 188 -6.19 2.15 -8.87
N GLU A 189 -6.68 2.00 -7.63
CA GLU A 189 -7.94 1.29 -7.38
C GLU A 189 -9.13 2.04 -7.97
N ILE A 190 -9.21 3.37 -7.83
CA ILE A 190 -10.23 4.20 -8.46
C ILE A 190 -10.17 4.05 -9.99
N SER A 191 -9.00 4.24 -10.60
CA SER A 191 -8.82 4.19 -12.06
C SER A 191 -9.15 2.82 -12.64
N ARG A 192 -8.88 1.73 -11.87
CA ARG A 192 -9.13 0.36 -12.30
C ARG A 192 -10.60 -0.04 -12.21
N GLN A 193 -11.28 0.38 -11.14
CA GLN A 193 -12.62 -0.11 -10.82
C GLN A 193 -13.73 0.83 -11.26
N LEU A 194 -13.46 2.14 -11.39
CA LEU A 194 -14.48 3.14 -11.66
C LEU A 194 -14.21 3.81 -13.01
N LYS A 195 -15.15 3.62 -13.94
CA LYS A 195 -15.13 4.26 -15.26
C LYS A 195 -16.49 4.83 -15.61
N GLY A 196 -16.51 5.95 -16.32
CA GLY A 196 -17.75 6.58 -16.75
C GLY A 196 -18.69 6.84 -15.56
N TYR A 197 -19.89 6.33 -15.64
CA TYR A 197 -20.93 6.54 -14.65
C TYR A 197 -20.57 6.07 -13.23
N ASP A 198 -19.82 4.98 -13.07
CA ASP A 198 -19.38 4.52 -11.75
C ASP A 198 -18.46 5.54 -11.07
N LEU A 199 -17.63 6.28 -11.85
CA LEU A 199 -16.81 7.36 -11.32
C LEU A 199 -17.67 8.58 -10.94
N GLU A 200 -18.71 8.88 -11.71
CA GLU A 200 -19.67 9.95 -11.40
C GLU A 200 -20.39 9.67 -10.06
N GLU A 201 -20.88 8.43 -9.88
CA GLU A 201 -21.49 7.99 -8.61
C GLU A 201 -20.50 8.11 -7.44
N PHE A 202 -19.24 7.73 -7.64
CA PHE A 202 -18.21 7.84 -6.62
C PHE A 202 -17.93 9.30 -6.24
N VAL A 203 -17.82 10.18 -7.22
CA VAL A 203 -17.63 11.63 -6.96
C VAL A 203 -18.86 12.20 -6.26
N ALA A 204 -20.06 11.77 -6.59
CA ALA A 204 -21.29 12.17 -5.88
C ALA A 204 -21.26 11.71 -4.41
N ASP A 205 -20.87 10.48 -4.12
CA ASP A 205 -20.71 9.95 -2.75
C ASP A 205 -19.64 10.74 -1.96
N LEU A 206 -18.50 11.05 -2.59
CA LEU A 206 -17.47 11.88 -1.97
C LEU A 206 -17.98 13.29 -1.64
N LEU A 207 -18.73 13.90 -2.55
CA LEU A 207 -19.35 15.22 -2.28
C LEU A 207 -20.37 15.14 -1.14
N GLN A 208 -21.13 14.04 -1.03
CA GLN A 208 -22.01 13.81 0.12
C GLN A 208 -21.21 13.64 1.42
N ALA A 209 -20.10 12.92 1.38
CA ALA A 209 -19.18 12.79 2.52
C ALA A 209 -18.61 14.16 2.98
N ILE A 210 -18.42 15.09 2.04
CA ILE A 210 -17.99 16.47 2.32
C ILE A 210 -19.15 17.32 2.90
N GLY A 211 -20.40 16.86 2.75
CA GLY A 211 -21.59 17.55 3.26
C GLY A 211 -22.44 18.25 2.20
N TYR A 212 -22.28 17.89 0.93
CA TYR A 212 -23.16 18.34 -0.15
C TYR A 212 -24.32 17.36 -0.35
N ARG A 213 -25.46 17.85 -0.83
CA ARG A 213 -26.51 17.02 -1.43
C ARG A 213 -26.25 16.92 -2.91
N THR A 214 -26.30 15.74 -3.47
CA THR A 214 -25.96 15.48 -4.87
C THR A 214 -27.08 14.78 -5.60
N THR A 215 -27.22 15.08 -6.88
CA THR A 215 -28.07 14.37 -7.83
C THR A 215 -27.22 14.04 -9.05
N VAL A 216 -27.03 12.74 -9.33
CA VAL A 216 -26.35 12.26 -10.54
C VAL A 216 -27.30 12.33 -11.72
N SER A 217 -26.84 12.82 -12.86
CA SER A 217 -27.64 12.90 -14.07
C SER A 217 -27.91 11.50 -14.64
N PRO A 218 -29.08 11.25 -15.23
CA PRO A 218 -29.36 9.98 -15.91
C PRO A 218 -28.39 9.73 -17.07
N HIS A 219 -28.11 8.45 -17.35
CA HIS A 219 -27.31 8.06 -18.51
C HIS A 219 -27.81 8.71 -19.82
N GLY A 220 -26.92 9.36 -20.57
CA GLY A 220 -27.21 9.94 -21.87
C GLY A 220 -27.79 11.36 -21.83
N GLY A 221 -27.64 12.07 -20.72
CA GLY A 221 -27.99 13.51 -20.64
C GLY A 221 -27.08 14.36 -21.53
N ASP A 222 -27.66 15.08 -22.50
CA ASP A 222 -26.94 15.84 -23.54
C ASP A 222 -26.25 17.11 -23.04
N SER A 223 -26.31 17.44 -21.75
CA SER A 223 -25.82 18.73 -21.21
C SER A 223 -24.37 18.71 -20.76
N GLY A 224 -23.69 17.56 -20.74
CA GLY A 224 -22.31 17.42 -20.25
C GLY A 224 -22.14 17.70 -18.75
N ILE A 225 -23.24 17.74 -17.98
CA ILE A 225 -23.26 17.85 -16.53
C ILE A 225 -23.57 16.49 -15.94
N ASP A 226 -22.64 15.96 -15.18
CA ASP A 226 -22.73 14.61 -14.64
C ASP A 226 -23.40 14.60 -13.25
N ILE A 227 -23.14 15.65 -12.43
CA ILE A 227 -23.70 15.78 -11.08
C ILE A 227 -24.15 17.22 -10.82
N THR A 228 -25.28 17.38 -10.15
CA THR A 228 -25.68 18.66 -9.55
C THR A 228 -25.58 18.57 -8.03
N ALA A 229 -24.86 19.51 -7.41
CA ALA A 229 -24.63 19.51 -5.96
C ALA A 229 -25.06 20.82 -5.32
N TYR A 230 -25.55 20.72 -4.07
CA TYR A 230 -25.93 21.84 -3.20
C TYR A 230 -25.37 21.62 -1.81
N LYS A 231 -24.88 22.67 -1.17
CA LYS A 231 -24.40 22.55 0.21
C LYS A 231 -25.56 22.46 1.22
N ASP A 232 -26.63 23.19 0.92
CA ASP A 232 -27.90 23.18 1.64
C ASP A 232 -29.06 23.30 0.63
N GLU A 233 -30.23 23.73 1.04
CA GLU A 233 -31.41 23.86 0.15
C GLU A 233 -31.44 25.13 -0.71
N LEU A 234 -30.46 26.03 -0.53
CA LEU A 234 -30.40 27.30 -1.18
C LEU A 234 -29.24 27.41 -2.20
N PRO A 235 -29.35 28.33 -3.19
CA PRO A 235 -28.22 28.61 -4.08
C PRO A 235 -26.98 29.05 -3.29
N PRO A 236 -25.77 28.87 -3.87
CA PRO A 236 -25.53 28.49 -5.25
C PRO A 236 -25.55 26.96 -5.46
N ARG A 237 -25.92 26.53 -6.67
CA ARG A 237 -25.72 25.18 -7.11
C ARG A 237 -24.33 25.02 -7.72
N ILE A 238 -23.82 23.81 -7.62
CA ILE A 238 -22.54 23.43 -8.22
C ILE A 238 -22.83 22.39 -9.31
N LEU A 239 -22.42 22.71 -10.53
CA LEU A 239 -22.47 21.78 -11.66
C LEU A 239 -21.15 21.05 -11.78
N VAL A 240 -21.20 19.72 -11.74
CA VAL A 240 -20.01 18.90 -11.72
C VAL A 240 -19.88 18.14 -13.04
N GLN A 241 -18.69 18.17 -13.63
CA GLN A 241 -18.31 17.34 -14.75
C GLN A 241 -17.16 16.42 -14.35
N VAL A 242 -17.29 15.14 -14.66
CA VAL A 242 -16.31 14.10 -14.30
C VAL A 242 -15.71 13.48 -15.56
N LYS A 243 -14.40 13.30 -15.60
CA LYS A 243 -13.71 12.67 -16.74
C LYS A 243 -12.72 11.61 -16.27
N SER A 244 -12.91 10.38 -16.74
CA SER A 244 -12.06 9.22 -16.45
C SER A 244 -11.03 8.92 -17.55
N GLN A 245 -10.73 9.87 -18.43
CA GLN A 245 -9.83 9.67 -19.56
C GLN A 245 -8.36 9.55 -19.14
N ASP A 246 -7.59 8.80 -19.95
CA ASP A 246 -6.16 8.58 -19.78
C ASP A 246 -5.37 9.73 -20.44
N GLY A 247 -5.37 10.88 -20.03
CA GLY A 247 -4.60 11.99 -20.60
C GLY A 247 -5.01 13.33 -20.04
N ASP A 248 -4.11 14.30 -20.12
CA ASP A 248 -4.32 15.61 -19.56
C ASP A 248 -5.55 16.32 -20.14
N ILE A 249 -6.33 16.91 -19.28
CA ILE A 249 -7.53 17.67 -19.65
C ILE A 249 -7.13 18.97 -20.34
N LYS A 250 -7.72 19.21 -21.51
CA LYS A 250 -7.52 20.43 -22.28
C LYS A 250 -8.47 21.55 -21.83
N GLU A 251 -8.07 22.80 -22.06
CA GLU A 251 -8.87 23.98 -21.77
C GLU A 251 -10.28 23.91 -22.40
N THR A 252 -10.38 23.48 -23.66
CA THR A 252 -11.65 23.37 -24.37
C THR A 252 -12.67 22.44 -23.69
N THR A 253 -12.18 21.42 -22.99
CA THR A 253 -13.04 20.50 -22.22
C THR A 253 -13.64 21.19 -20.99
N ILE A 254 -12.90 22.06 -20.33
CA ILE A 254 -13.41 22.84 -19.19
C ILE A 254 -14.36 23.95 -19.66
N GLN A 255 -14.09 24.53 -20.83
CA GLN A 255 -14.98 25.52 -21.43
C GLN A 255 -16.38 24.97 -21.72
N SER A 256 -16.53 23.68 -22.01
CA SER A 256 -17.84 23.05 -22.19
C SER A 256 -18.68 23.07 -20.91
N LEU A 257 -18.05 22.82 -19.74
CA LEU A 257 -18.71 22.99 -18.44
C LEU A 257 -19.17 24.44 -18.26
N LYS A 258 -18.29 25.40 -18.56
CA LYS A 258 -18.63 26.84 -18.47
C LYS A 258 -19.84 27.20 -19.34
N GLY A 259 -19.92 26.65 -20.55
CA GLY A 259 -21.03 26.87 -21.48
C GLY A 259 -22.39 26.33 -20.97
N ALA A 260 -22.38 25.31 -20.12
CA ALA A 260 -23.59 24.74 -19.53
C ALA A 260 -24.06 25.49 -18.24
N MET A 261 -23.20 26.34 -17.65
CA MET A 261 -23.50 27.11 -16.44
C MET A 261 -24.37 28.33 -16.74
N ARG A 262 -25.28 28.64 -15.83
CA ARG A 262 -26.07 29.89 -15.82
C ARG A 262 -25.47 30.88 -14.84
N GLU A 263 -25.97 32.12 -14.89
CA GLU A 263 -25.60 33.12 -13.91
C GLU A 263 -25.92 32.65 -12.49
N GLY A 264 -24.93 32.76 -11.58
CA GLY A 264 -25.04 32.30 -10.20
C GLY A 264 -24.64 30.83 -9.97
N ASP A 265 -24.35 30.05 -11.04
CA ASP A 265 -23.82 28.70 -10.90
C ASP A 265 -22.30 28.68 -10.63
N TYR A 266 -21.86 27.68 -9.90
CA TYR A 266 -20.45 27.31 -9.78
C TYR A 266 -20.18 25.99 -10.53
N GLY A 267 -18.95 25.84 -11.04
CA GLY A 267 -18.50 24.66 -11.73
C GLY A 267 -17.47 23.86 -10.91
N LEU A 268 -17.55 22.56 -10.96
CA LEU A 268 -16.52 21.65 -10.46
C LEU A 268 -16.15 20.67 -11.56
N PHE A 269 -14.88 20.68 -11.96
CA PHE A 269 -14.36 19.74 -12.95
C PHE A 269 -13.47 18.73 -12.26
N VAL A 270 -13.82 17.42 -12.32
CA VAL A 270 -13.08 16.35 -11.65
C VAL A 270 -12.48 15.41 -12.68
N THR A 271 -11.21 15.06 -12.51
CA THR A 271 -10.52 14.11 -13.39
C THR A 271 -9.54 13.23 -12.60
N LEU A 272 -9.28 12.01 -13.10
CA LEU A 272 -8.23 11.12 -12.57
C LEU A 272 -6.85 11.48 -13.12
N SER A 273 -6.78 12.22 -14.23
CA SER A 273 -5.55 12.71 -14.86
C SER A 273 -5.18 14.11 -14.38
N ASN A 274 -4.27 14.76 -15.11
CA ASN A 274 -3.87 16.15 -14.85
C ASN A 274 -4.53 17.14 -15.82
N TYR A 275 -4.27 18.41 -15.61
CA TYR A 275 -4.66 19.50 -16.48
C TYR A 275 -3.46 19.99 -17.31
N THR A 276 -3.65 20.24 -18.60
CA THR A 276 -2.63 20.89 -19.43
C THR A 276 -2.31 22.29 -18.87
N LYS A 277 -1.15 22.83 -19.23
CA LYS A 277 -0.73 24.18 -18.80
C LYS A 277 -1.78 25.25 -19.14
N ASN A 278 -2.43 25.16 -20.30
CA ASN A 278 -3.48 26.09 -20.70
C ASN A 278 -4.75 25.92 -19.88
N ALA A 279 -5.13 24.66 -19.60
CA ALA A 279 -6.27 24.35 -18.75
C ALA A 279 -6.09 24.89 -17.32
N LYS A 280 -4.88 24.78 -16.73
CA LYS A 280 -4.55 25.36 -15.42
C LYS A 280 -4.70 26.87 -15.42
N LYS A 281 -4.14 27.56 -16.42
CA LYS A 281 -4.31 29.01 -16.57
C LYS A 281 -5.77 29.44 -16.73
N TYR A 282 -6.56 28.65 -17.46
CA TYR A 282 -7.98 28.92 -17.62
C TYR A 282 -8.73 28.78 -16.29
N LEU A 283 -8.46 27.74 -15.49
CA LEU A 283 -9.04 27.59 -14.16
C LEU A 283 -8.65 28.74 -13.22
N GLU A 284 -7.39 29.14 -13.22
CA GLU A 284 -6.90 30.29 -12.44
C GLU A 284 -7.61 31.60 -12.82
N SER A 285 -7.90 31.80 -14.11
CA SER A 285 -8.61 33.00 -14.61
C SER A 285 -10.13 32.94 -14.47
N THR A 286 -10.68 31.77 -14.09
CA THR A 286 -12.12 31.51 -14.02
C THR A 286 -12.51 31.01 -12.62
N PRO A 287 -12.50 31.86 -11.59
CA PRO A 287 -12.64 31.45 -10.18
C PRO A 287 -13.97 30.80 -9.81
N ILE A 288 -14.98 30.92 -10.68
CA ILE A 288 -16.26 30.21 -10.50
C ILE A 288 -16.22 28.73 -10.88
N ILE A 289 -15.09 28.26 -11.47
CA ILE A 289 -14.87 26.84 -11.79
C ILE A 289 -13.63 26.38 -11.03
N ARG A 290 -13.78 25.33 -10.23
CA ARG A 290 -12.67 24.62 -9.60
C ARG A 290 -12.36 23.35 -10.37
N GLY A 291 -11.08 23.09 -10.64
CA GLY A 291 -10.58 21.81 -11.08
C GLY A 291 -10.11 20.97 -9.90
N ILE A 292 -10.36 19.67 -9.94
CA ILE A 292 -9.79 18.64 -9.04
C ILE A 292 -9.13 17.59 -9.91
N ASN A 293 -7.82 17.46 -9.82
CA ASN A 293 -7.06 16.40 -10.50
C ASN A 293 -7.00 15.13 -9.68
N GLY A 294 -6.35 14.06 -10.21
CA GLY A 294 -6.27 12.76 -9.55
C GLY A 294 -5.61 12.83 -8.17
N THR A 295 -4.57 13.64 -8.00
CA THR A 295 -3.87 13.81 -6.70
C THR A 295 -4.78 14.50 -5.68
N GLU A 296 -5.41 15.60 -6.05
CA GLU A 296 -6.35 16.34 -5.19
C GLU A 296 -7.58 15.48 -4.84
N LEU A 297 -8.06 14.67 -5.78
CA LEU A 297 -9.16 13.73 -5.53
C LEU A 297 -8.77 12.69 -4.46
N VAL A 298 -7.58 12.13 -4.54
CA VAL A 298 -7.07 11.17 -3.54
C VAL A 298 -6.92 11.82 -2.17
N GLU A 299 -6.46 13.08 -2.09
CA GLU A 299 -6.36 13.82 -0.83
C GLU A 299 -7.75 14.05 -0.19
N LEU A 300 -8.76 14.35 -1.01
CA LEU A 300 -10.14 14.44 -0.53
C LEU A 300 -10.68 13.10 -0.05
N VAL A 301 -10.38 12.01 -0.79
CA VAL A 301 -10.75 10.65 -0.39
C VAL A 301 -10.14 10.30 0.98
N LEU A 302 -8.86 10.54 1.18
CA LEU A 302 -8.20 10.30 2.47
C LEU A 302 -8.82 11.13 3.60
N LYS A 303 -9.05 12.41 3.35
CA LYS A 303 -9.62 13.33 4.33
C LYS A 303 -11.03 12.94 4.78
N TYR A 304 -11.86 12.45 3.88
CA TYR A 304 -13.25 12.11 4.13
C TYR A 304 -13.54 10.60 4.09
N TYR A 305 -12.50 9.78 4.16
CA TYR A 305 -12.62 8.32 4.02
C TYR A 305 -13.64 7.69 4.97
N GLY A 306 -13.67 8.13 6.22
CA GLY A 306 -14.60 7.62 7.23
C GLY A 306 -16.08 7.90 6.93
N GLN A 307 -16.37 8.93 6.13
CA GLN A 307 -17.71 9.38 5.74
C GLN A 307 -18.18 8.79 4.40
N LEU A 308 -17.28 8.17 3.62
CA LEU A 308 -17.66 7.47 2.39
C LEU A 308 -18.61 6.32 2.68
N SER A 309 -19.49 6.01 1.73
CA SER A 309 -20.37 4.84 1.84
C SER A 309 -19.58 3.54 1.96
N GLU A 310 -20.23 2.53 2.53
CA GLU A 310 -19.60 1.21 2.75
C GLU A 310 -19.15 0.56 1.43
N LYS A 311 -19.86 0.81 0.34
CA LYS A 311 -19.52 0.36 -1.03
C LYS A 311 -18.08 0.77 -1.38
N TYR A 312 -17.75 2.05 -1.21
CA TYR A 312 -16.45 2.58 -1.61
C TYR A 312 -15.34 2.31 -0.58
N ARG A 313 -15.67 2.25 0.70
CA ARG A 313 -14.71 1.81 1.72
C ARG A 313 -14.29 0.35 1.55
N LYS A 314 -15.19 -0.52 1.10
CA LYS A 314 -14.84 -1.91 0.74
C LYS A 314 -14.02 -1.99 -0.55
N MET A 315 -14.28 -1.11 -1.49
CA MET A 315 -13.54 -1.03 -2.76
C MET A 315 -12.11 -0.53 -2.56
N ILE A 316 -11.92 0.44 -1.65
CA ILE A 316 -10.61 1.01 -1.28
C ILE A 316 -10.34 0.65 0.19
N PRO A 317 -9.90 -0.59 0.50
CA PRO A 317 -9.78 -1.04 1.87
C PRO A 317 -8.57 -0.40 2.57
N LEU A 318 -8.80 0.63 3.37
CA LEU A 318 -7.78 1.32 4.17
C LEU A 318 -8.02 1.11 5.66
N LYS A 319 -6.92 1.12 6.42
CA LYS A 319 -6.93 1.16 7.88
C LYS A 319 -6.27 2.44 8.36
N MET A 320 -6.92 3.16 9.25
CA MET A 320 -6.32 4.35 9.87
C MET A 320 -5.23 3.91 10.86
N VAL A 321 -4.05 4.51 10.73
CA VAL A 321 -2.92 4.33 11.64
C VAL A 321 -2.29 5.69 11.94
N TYR A 322 -1.69 5.83 13.13
CA TYR A 322 -0.89 7.00 13.47
C TYR A 322 0.54 6.78 13.01
N ILE A 323 1.08 7.70 12.23
CA ILE A 323 2.45 7.68 11.75
C ILE A 323 3.21 8.77 12.50
N PRO A 324 4.38 8.47 13.10
CA PRO A 324 5.25 9.49 13.68
C PRO A 324 5.68 10.50 12.62
N VAL A 325 5.74 11.76 12.98
CA VAL A 325 6.27 12.84 12.12
C VAL A 325 7.40 13.55 12.87
N THR A 326 8.40 14.02 12.13
CA THR A 326 9.38 14.96 12.67
C THR A 326 8.70 16.32 12.85
N LEU A 327 8.85 16.92 14.02
CA LEU A 327 8.41 18.30 14.22
C LEU A 327 9.46 19.20 13.55
N ASP A 328 9.07 19.89 12.48
CA ASP A 328 9.87 20.99 11.95
C ASP A 328 9.99 22.06 13.04
N THR A 329 11.20 22.22 13.58
CA THR A 329 11.51 23.24 14.60
C THR A 329 11.55 24.66 14.02
N ASP A 330 11.25 24.85 12.75
CA ASP A 330 11.29 26.14 12.05
C ASP A 330 9.89 26.72 11.82
N SER A 331 9.08 26.82 12.87
CA SER A 331 7.85 27.63 12.87
C SER A 331 7.91 28.61 14.05
N ASN A 332 8.71 29.65 13.87
CA ASN A 332 8.62 30.91 14.64
C ASN A 332 8.47 32.08 13.68
#